data_b228f63745cf667dd0d7fd2fd475cae5
#
_entry.id   b228f63745cf667dd0d7fd2fd475cae5
#
_cell.length_a   1.000
_cell.length_b   1.000
_cell.length_c   1.000
_cell.angle_alpha   90.00
_cell.angle_beta   90.00
_cell.angle_gamma   90.00
#
_symmetry.space_group_name_H-M   'P 1'
#
loop_
_entity.id
_entity.type
_entity.pdbx_description
1 polymer ?
#
loop_
_entity_poly.entity_id
_entity_poly.type
_entity_poly.pdbx_seq_one_letter_code
_entity_poly.pdbx_strand_id
1 'polypeptide(L)'
;VLSTKELPPTPEGLVELERKKREEGPFGFVKDIGVAIVEMPRGLKKMALVYLFQWYAMNVFWQYLGLMCAVTYFGVNLSDPGYAKTEAFNDASGFATGLMVAYYVSCTVVALYLARLANRIGPKHVHTAALCLAAVCLVLLTRIGSPGHTAVLYLPMIGIGVAWASITGVPYIMAIEMIRKERRGVYMGVINMM
;
A
#
# COMPACT_ATOMS: atom_id res chain seq x y z
N VAL A 1 -1.07 -17.17 17.15
CA VAL A 1 -0.06 -16.33 16.48
C VAL A 1 1.12 -15.96 17.41
N LEU A 2 1.15 -16.46 18.64
CA LEU A 2 2.18 -16.09 19.63
C LEU A 2 3.30 -17.14 19.80
N SER A 3 3.52 -18.01 18.82
CA SER A 3 4.53 -19.09 18.93
C SER A 3 5.28 -19.36 17.61
N THR A 4 5.71 -18.33 16.90
CA THR A 4 6.84 -18.49 15.99
C THR A 4 8.13 -18.37 16.81
N LYS A 5 8.64 -19.49 17.30
CA LYS A 5 10.03 -19.57 17.74
C LYS A 5 10.89 -19.43 16.49
N GLU A 6 11.45 -18.26 16.27
CA GLU A 6 12.59 -18.13 15.37
C GLU A 6 13.71 -18.99 15.97
N LEU A 7 14.02 -20.08 15.31
CA LEU A 7 15.18 -20.86 15.67
C LEU A 7 16.41 -20.01 15.35
N PRO A 8 17.25 -19.66 16.34
CA PRO A 8 18.48 -18.95 16.05
C PRO A 8 19.30 -19.78 15.06
N PRO A 9 20.05 -19.13 14.15
CA PRO A 9 20.91 -19.85 13.22
C PRO A 9 21.87 -20.76 14.00
N THR A 10 22.10 -21.96 13.47
CA THR A 10 23.06 -22.88 14.09
C THR A 10 24.44 -22.22 14.16
N PRO A 11 25.32 -22.59 15.11
CA PRO A 11 26.68 -22.04 15.20
C PRO A 11 27.44 -22.15 13.86
N GLU A 12 27.26 -23.25 13.13
CA GLU A 12 27.82 -23.45 11.78
C GLU A 12 27.25 -22.47 10.77
N GLY A 13 25.94 -22.20 10.82
CA GLY A 13 25.28 -21.21 9.96
C GLY A 13 25.74 -19.77 10.23
N LEU A 14 26.08 -19.44 11.48
CA LEU A 14 26.65 -18.12 11.83
C LEU A 14 28.07 -17.96 11.22
N VAL A 15 28.90 -18.99 11.34
CA VAL A 15 30.25 -18.97 10.77
C VAL A 15 30.22 -18.84 9.25
N GLU A 16 29.28 -19.53 8.60
CA GLU A 16 29.11 -19.45 7.15
C GLU A 16 28.58 -18.07 6.70
N LEU A 17 27.67 -17.46 7.45
CA LEU A 17 27.19 -16.09 7.24
C LEU A 17 28.32 -15.06 7.40
N GLU A 18 29.16 -15.20 8.43
CA GLU A 18 30.30 -14.31 8.64
C GLU A 18 31.37 -14.45 7.55
N ARG A 19 31.65 -15.70 7.12
CA ARG A 19 32.55 -15.94 6.01
C ARG A 19 32.05 -15.30 4.72
N LYS A 20 30.77 -15.50 4.38
CA LYS A 20 30.13 -14.93 3.21
C LYS A 20 30.16 -13.39 3.25
N LYS A 21 29.90 -12.79 4.41
CA LYS A 21 29.97 -11.35 4.63
C LYS A 21 31.38 -10.77 4.46
N ARG A 22 32.41 -11.52 4.84
CA ARG A 22 33.81 -11.13 4.63
C ARG A 22 34.24 -11.24 3.16
N GLU A 23 33.81 -12.28 2.45
CA GLU A 23 34.16 -12.53 1.05
C GLU A 23 33.47 -11.52 0.10
N GLU A 24 32.25 -11.10 0.41
CA GLU A 24 31.43 -10.23 -0.46
C GLU A 24 31.72 -8.74 -0.29
N GLY A 25 32.39 -8.32 0.80
CA GLY A 25 32.68 -6.91 1.08
C GLY A 25 31.43 -6.03 1.30
N PRO A 26 31.59 -4.70 1.51
CA PRO A 26 30.48 -3.81 1.86
C PRO A 26 29.45 -3.61 0.74
N PHE A 27 29.76 -3.94 -0.50
CA PHE A 27 28.86 -3.88 -1.66
C PHE A 27 28.28 -5.22 -2.09
N GLY A 28 28.60 -6.32 -1.42
CA GLY A 28 28.09 -7.65 -1.74
C GLY A 28 26.56 -7.70 -1.77
N PHE A 29 25.92 -7.02 -0.82
CA PHE A 29 24.46 -6.97 -0.76
C PHE A 29 23.81 -6.29 -1.99
N VAL A 30 24.46 -5.29 -2.59
CA VAL A 30 23.96 -4.61 -3.81
C VAL A 30 24.00 -5.56 -5.00
N LYS A 31 25.07 -6.35 -5.09
CA LYS A 31 25.21 -7.41 -6.10
C LYS A 31 24.12 -8.47 -5.91
N ASP A 32 23.89 -8.92 -4.68
CA ASP A 32 22.85 -9.91 -4.35
C ASP A 32 21.45 -9.41 -4.70
N ILE A 33 21.16 -8.13 -4.46
CA ILE A 33 19.89 -7.49 -4.87
C ILE A 33 19.79 -7.45 -6.40
N GLY A 34 20.85 -7.06 -7.10
CA GLY A 34 20.88 -7.05 -8.56
C GLY A 34 20.61 -8.43 -9.15
N VAL A 35 21.28 -9.46 -8.65
CA VAL A 35 21.07 -10.86 -9.04
C VAL A 35 19.63 -11.30 -8.72
N ALA A 36 19.10 -10.96 -7.54
CA ALA A 36 17.73 -11.29 -7.16
C ALA A 36 16.71 -10.66 -8.10
N ILE A 37 16.91 -9.41 -8.52
CA ILE A 37 16.01 -8.73 -9.48
C ILE A 37 16.06 -9.42 -10.86
N VAL A 38 17.24 -9.80 -11.33
CA VAL A 38 17.40 -10.47 -12.63
C VAL A 38 16.77 -11.87 -12.60
N GLU A 39 17.03 -12.64 -11.54
CA GLU A 39 16.54 -14.01 -11.36
C GLU A 39 15.09 -14.08 -10.84
N MET A 40 14.46 -12.93 -10.57
CA MET A 40 13.10 -12.85 -10.02
C MET A 40 12.10 -13.62 -10.92
N PRO A 41 11.25 -14.48 -10.34
CA PRO A 41 10.20 -15.18 -11.08
C PRO A 41 9.30 -14.23 -11.85
N ARG A 42 8.88 -14.61 -13.07
CA ARG A 42 8.05 -13.76 -13.94
C ARG A 42 6.76 -13.27 -13.25
N GLY A 43 6.14 -14.11 -12.42
CA GLY A 43 4.95 -13.74 -11.63
C GLY A 43 5.25 -12.61 -10.66
N LEU A 44 6.38 -12.68 -9.97
CA LEU A 44 6.80 -11.68 -9.01
C LEU A 44 7.18 -10.35 -9.68
N LYS A 45 7.82 -10.38 -10.87
CA LYS A 45 8.08 -9.16 -11.68
C LYS A 45 6.79 -8.45 -12.09
N LYS A 46 5.77 -9.20 -12.52
CA LYS A 46 4.46 -8.61 -12.85
C LYS A 46 3.79 -8.00 -11.63
N MET A 47 3.86 -8.69 -10.50
CA MET A 47 3.31 -8.18 -9.24
C MET A 47 4.04 -6.92 -8.76
N ALA A 48 5.37 -6.89 -8.87
CA ALA A 48 6.18 -5.72 -8.54
C ALA A 48 5.79 -4.48 -9.38
N LEU A 49 5.52 -4.67 -10.67
CA LEU A 49 5.04 -3.61 -11.55
C LEU A 49 3.66 -3.08 -11.12
N VAL A 50 2.72 -3.98 -10.79
CA VAL A 50 1.41 -3.59 -10.26
C VAL A 50 1.57 -2.84 -8.94
N TYR A 51 2.47 -3.31 -8.08
CA TYR A 51 2.76 -2.71 -6.77
C TYR A 51 3.30 -1.29 -6.90
N LEU A 52 4.19 -1.05 -7.85
CA LEU A 52 4.72 0.28 -8.16
C LEU A 52 3.60 1.26 -8.53
N PHE A 53 2.71 0.87 -9.45
CA PHE A 53 1.62 1.75 -9.89
C PHE A 53 0.58 2.01 -8.80
N GLN A 54 0.25 0.99 -7.99
CA GLN A 54 -0.71 1.18 -6.90
C GLN A 54 -0.14 2.10 -5.80
N TRP A 55 1.16 1.96 -5.45
CA TRP A 55 1.80 2.87 -4.51
C TRP A 55 1.86 4.29 -5.05
N TYR A 56 2.20 4.46 -6.32
CA TYR A 56 2.17 5.77 -6.96
C TYR A 56 0.78 6.41 -6.86
N ALA A 57 -0.26 5.69 -7.22
CA ALA A 57 -1.64 6.18 -7.15
C ALA A 57 -2.05 6.55 -5.72
N MET A 58 -1.69 5.73 -4.72
CA MET A 58 -2.03 6.01 -3.32
C MET A 58 -1.25 7.19 -2.75
N ASN A 59 0.03 7.36 -3.10
CA ASN A 59 0.80 8.53 -2.68
C ASN A 59 0.19 9.82 -3.25
N VAL A 60 -0.17 9.84 -4.53
CA VAL A 60 -0.87 10.99 -5.15
C VAL A 60 -2.19 11.25 -4.44
N PHE A 61 -3.00 10.22 -4.20
CA PHE A 61 -4.26 10.34 -3.49
C PHE A 61 -4.09 10.97 -2.10
N TRP A 62 -3.17 10.48 -1.25
CA TRP A 62 -2.96 11.03 0.09
C TRP A 62 -2.47 12.46 0.07
N GLN A 63 -1.55 12.78 -0.85
CA GLN A 63 -0.96 14.12 -0.95
C GLN A 63 -1.98 15.16 -1.37
N TYR A 64 -2.89 14.81 -2.27
CA TYR A 64 -3.81 15.78 -2.88
C TYR A 64 -5.23 15.74 -2.35
N LEU A 65 -5.61 14.79 -1.50
CA LEU A 65 -6.97 14.67 -0.97
C LEU A 65 -7.45 15.97 -0.30
N GLY A 66 -6.62 16.55 0.58
CA GLY A 66 -6.97 17.80 1.28
C GLY A 66 -7.13 18.98 0.33
N LEU A 67 -6.22 19.15 -0.62
CA LEU A 67 -6.29 20.20 -1.64
C LEU A 67 -7.49 20.01 -2.57
N MET A 68 -7.76 18.78 -2.98
CA MET A 68 -8.95 18.45 -3.78
C MET A 68 -10.23 18.84 -3.04
N CYS A 69 -10.35 18.48 -1.76
CA CYS A 69 -11.50 18.90 -0.94
C CYS A 69 -11.61 20.41 -0.87
N ALA A 70 -10.52 21.12 -0.58
CA ALA A 70 -10.49 22.56 -0.43
C ALA A 70 -10.96 23.28 -1.70
N VAL A 71 -10.42 22.92 -2.85
CA VAL A 71 -10.75 23.55 -4.13
C VAL A 71 -12.15 23.15 -4.62
N THR A 72 -12.45 21.84 -4.59
CA THR A 72 -13.66 21.34 -5.26
C THR A 72 -14.93 21.55 -4.45
N TYR A 73 -14.85 21.44 -3.12
CA TYR A 73 -16.04 21.42 -2.27
C TYR A 73 -16.16 22.62 -1.34
N PHE A 74 -15.04 23.26 -0.98
CA PHE A 74 -15.01 24.42 -0.09
C PHE A 74 -14.67 25.73 -0.80
N GLY A 75 -14.45 25.70 -2.13
CA GLY A 75 -14.26 26.90 -2.95
C GLY A 75 -12.97 27.67 -2.67
N VAL A 76 -11.95 27.02 -2.11
CA VAL A 76 -10.67 27.66 -1.82
C VAL A 76 -9.92 27.97 -3.13
N ASN A 77 -9.51 29.23 -3.28
CA ASN A 77 -8.70 29.67 -4.40
C ASN A 77 -7.20 29.54 -4.05
N LEU A 78 -6.50 28.57 -4.65
CA LEU A 78 -5.07 28.35 -4.41
C LEU A 78 -4.15 29.47 -4.95
N SER A 79 -4.68 30.38 -5.80
CA SER A 79 -3.91 31.51 -6.30
C SER A 79 -3.76 32.64 -5.27
N ASP A 80 -4.54 32.62 -4.19
CA ASP A 80 -4.44 33.59 -3.12
C ASP A 80 -3.25 33.25 -2.21
N PRO A 81 -2.28 34.16 -1.99
CA PRO A 81 -1.08 33.86 -1.19
C PRO A 81 -1.39 33.45 0.28
N GLY A 82 -2.57 33.77 0.77
CA GLY A 82 -3.04 33.49 2.13
C GLY A 82 -4.01 32.32 2.27
N TYR A 83 -4.28 31.56 1.20
CA TYR A 83 -5.33 30.53 1.19
C TYR A 83 -5.25 29.54 2.36
N ALA A 84 -4.02 29.16 2.77
CA ALA A 84 -3.80 28.21 3.86
C ALA A 84 -4.21 28.73 5.25
N LYS A 85 -4.50 30.03 5.40
CA LYS A 85 -4.96 30.66 6.64
C LYS A 85 -6.47 30.95 6.66
N THR A 86 -7.17 30.62 5.58
CA THR A 86 -8.60 30.84 5.48
C THR A 86 -9.39 29.81 6.29
N GLU A 87 -10.55 30.22 6.82
CA GLU A 87 -11.47 29.32 7.51
C GLU A 87 -11.91 28.18 6.59
N ALA A 88 -12.23 28.49 5.33
CA ALA A 88 -12.60 27.49 4.32
C ALA A 88 -11.51 26.40 4.12
N PHE A 89 -10.24 26.76 4.16
CA PHE A 89 -9.16 25.77 4.08
C PHE A 89 -9.06 24.92 5.34
N ASN A 90 -9.25 25.51 6.52
CA ASN A 90 -9.27 24.77 7.78
C ASN A 90 -10.45 23.78 7.84
N ASP A 91 -11.63 24.19 7.41
CA ASP A 91 -12.82 23.34 7.33
C ASP A 91 -12.63 22.20 6.35
N ALA A 92 -12.06 22.49 5.16
CA ALA A 92 -11.71 21.46 4.17
C ALA A 92 -10.70 20.45 4.71
N SER A 93 -9.71 20.91 5.47
CA SER A 93 -8.69 20.05 6.07
C SER A 93 -9.27 19.17 7.17
N GLY A 94 -10.15 19.72 8.00
CA GLY A 94 -10.92 18.99 9.01
C GLY A 94 -11.80 17.92 8.37
N PHE A 95 -12.51 18.27 7.30
CA PHE A 95 -13.34 17.35 6.54
C PHE A 95 -12.52 16.22 5.90
N ALA A 96 -11.40 16.55 5.23
CA ALA A 96 -10.49 15.56 4.64
C ALA A 96 -9.93 14.59 5.70
N THR A 97 -9.63 15.09 6.91
CA THR A 97 -9.24 14.25 8.04
C THR A 97 -10.35 13.29 8.44
N GLY A 98 -11.61 13.74 8.49
CA GLY A 98 -12.77 12.87 8.74
C GLY A 98 -12.92 11.76 7.68
N LEU A 99 -12.71 12.09 6.40
CA LEU A 99 -12.68 11.11 5.31
C LEU A 99 -11.58 10.08 5.50
N MET A 100 -10.38 10.49 5.93
CA MET A 100 -9.27 9.59 6.22
C MET A 100 -9.56 8.67 7.42
N VAL A 101 -10.28 9.14 8.42
CA VAL A 101 -10.74 8.27 9.53
C VAL A 101 -11.65 7.16 9.00
N ALA A 102 -12.64 7.47 8.17
CA ALA A 102 -13.51 6.46 7.56
C ALA A 102 -12.73 5.45 6.71
N TYR A 103 -11.75 5.93 5.94
CA TYR A 103 -10.83 5.11 5.16
C TYR A 103 -10.05 4.12 6.05
N TYR A 104 -9.43 4.57 7.16
CA TYR A 104 -8.65 3.69 8.02
C TYR A 104 -9.53 2.73 8.83
N VAL A 105 -10.70 3.16 9.28
CA VAL A 105 -11.66 2.29 9.97
C VAL A 105 -12.10 1.15 9.06
N SER A 106 -12.51 1.46 7.82
CA SER A 106 -12.93 0.44 6.85
C SER A 106 -11.79 -0.51 6.48
N CYS A 107 -10.57 0.00 6.30
CA CYS A 107 -9.37 -0.80 6.09
C CYS A 107 -9.15 -1.79 7.24
N THR A 108 -9.18 -1.31 8.48
CA THR A 108 -8.95 -2.14 9.67
C THR A 108 -9.98 -3.26 9.78
N VAL A 109 -11.25 -2.93 9.61
CA VAL A 109 -12.34 -3.93 9.67
C VAL A 109 -12.14 -5.00 8.60
N VAL A 110 -11.84 -4.61 7.37
CA VAL A 110 -11.67 -5.57 6.26
C VAL A 110 -10.40 -6.41 6.44
N ALA A 111 -9.31 -5.83 6.93
CA ALA A 111 -8.06 -6.54 7.17
C ALA A 111 -8.23 -7.78 8.07
N LEU A 112 -9.18 -7.73 9.05
CA LEU A 112 -9.47 -8.87 9.93
C LEU A 112 -10.03 -10.09 9.18
N TYR A 113 -10.72 -9.87 8.07
CA TYR A 113 -11.36 -10.92 7.27
C TYR A 113 -10.62 -11.24 5.98
N LEU A 114 -9.65 -10.43 5.60
CA LEU A 114 -8.97 -10.47 4.31
C LEU A 114 -8.29 -11.82 4.04
N ALA A 115 -7.58 -12.36 5.03
CA ALA A 115 -6.90 -13.66 4.91
C ALA A 115 -7.89 -14.81 4.65
N ARG A 116 -9.04 -14.79 5.33
CA ARG A 116 -10.10 -15.79 5.10
C ARG A 116 -10.68 -15.68 3.70
N LEU A 117 -10.89 -14.46 3.24
CA LEU A 117 -11.41 -14.19 1.91
C LEU A 117 -10.42 -14.61 0.82
N ALA A 118 -9.15 -14.27 0.98
CA ALA A 118 -8.08 -14.67 0.07
C ALA A 118 -7.92 -16.20 -0.03
N ASN A 119 -8.07 -16.91 1.09
CA ASN A 119 -8.03 -18.38 1.09
C ASN A 119 -9.24 -19.03 0.41
N ARG A 120 -10.41 -18.36 0.38
CA ARG A 120 -11.63 -18.90 -0.24
C ARG A 120 -11.72 -18.68 -1.75
N ILE A 121 -11.43 -17.46 -2.21
CA ILE A 121 -11.61 -17.05 -3.61
C ILE A 121 -10.27 -16.95 -4.36
N GLY A 122 -9.17 -17.07 -3.65
CA GLY A 122 -7.81 -16.90 -4.18
C GLY A 122 -7.32 -15.44 -4.09
N PRO A 123 -6.05 -15.26 -3.69
CA PRO A 123 -5.49 -13.94 -3.41
C PRO A 123 -5.48 -13.03 -4.64
N LYS A 124 -5.21 -13.59 -5.82
CA LYS A 124 -5.21 -12.83 -7.08
C LYS A 124 -6.57 -12.19 -7.37
N HIS A 125 -7.66 -12.92 -7.21
CA HIS A 125 -9.01 -12.41 -7.48
C HIS A 125 -9.42 -11.33 -6.48
N VAL A 126 -9.12 -11.55 -5.19
CA VAL A 126 -9.37 -10.56 -4.13
C VAL A 126 -8.62 -9.27 -4.43
N HIS A 127 -7.34 -9.36 -4.78
CA HIS A 127 -6.54 -8.17 -5.09
C HIS A 127 -7.03 -7.44 -6.34
N THR A 128 -7.34 -8.17 -7.41
CA THR A 128 -7.88 -7.57 -8.64
C THR A 128 -9.20 -6.85 -8.39
N ALA A 129 -10.13 -7.48 -7.66
CA ALA A 129 -11.41 -6.87 -7.31
C ALA A 129 -11.20 -5.60 -6.45
N ALA A 130 -10.28 -5.65 -5.49
CA ALA A 130 -9.94 -4.50 -4.66
C ALA A 130 -9.35 -3.33 -5.48
N LEU A 131 -8.48 -3.59 -6.44
CA LEU A 131 -7.93 -2.55 -7.32
C LEU A 131 -9.01 -1.95 -8.23
N CYS A 132 -9.93 -2.76 -8.76
CA CYS A 132 -11.08 -2.26 -9.52
C CYS A 132 -11.98 -1.39 -8.65
N LEU A 133 -12.26 -1.80 -7.43
CA LEU A 133 -13.02 -1.02 -6.46
C LEU A 133 -12.33 0.33 -6.16
N ALA A 134 -11.01 0.32 -5.92
CA ALA A 134 -10.24 1.54 -5.70
C ALA A 134 -10.35 2.49 -6.89
N ALA A 135 -10.19 2.00 -8.12
CA ALA A 135 -10.27 2.81 -9.33
C ALA A 135 -11.65 3.46 -9.48
N VAL A 136 -12.73 2.72 -9.28
CA VAL A 136 -14.10 3.25 -9.31
C VAL A 136 -14.29 4.30 -8.20
N CYS A 137 -13.87 4.01 -6.97
CA CYS A 137 -14.03 4.92 -5.85
C CYS A 137 -13.20 6.20 -6.01
N LEU A 138 -11.99 6.14 -6.56
CA LEU A 138 -11.18 7.33 -6.88
C LEU A 138 -11.87 8.23 -7.92
N VAL A 139 -12.49 7.65 -8.96
CA VAL A 139 -13.27 8.41 -9.92
C VAL A 139 -14.52 9.01 -9.26
N LEU A 140 -15.26 8.25 -8.47
CA LEU A 140 -16.43 8.73 -7.75
C LEU A 140 -16.08 9.87 -6.80
N LEU A 141 -14.97 9.79 -6.10
CA LEU A 141 -14.51 10.83 -5.17
C LEU A 141 -14.41 12.22 -5.83
N THR A 142 -14.09 12.26 -7.12
CA THR A 142 -13.99 13.52 -7.88
C THR A 142 -15.28 13.92 -8.61
N ARG A 143 -16.33 13.08 -8.59
CA ARG A 143 -17.53 13.28 -9.41
C ARG A 143 -18.83 13.44 -8.65
N ILE A 144 -18.97 12.81 -7.46
CA ILE A 144 -20.26 12.72 -6.78
C ILE A 144 -20.50 13.80 -5.72
N GLY A 145 -19.46 14.48 -5.27
CA GLY A 145 -19.60 15.57 -4.30
C GLY A 145 -19.99 16.90 -4.95
N SER A 146 -20.68 17.73 -4.20
CA SER A 146 -20.95 19.12 -4.55
C SER A 146 -20.86 20.01 -3.31
N PRO A 147 -20.63 21.33 -3.46
CA PRO A 147 -20.70 22.23 -2.32
C PRO A 147 -22.04 22.06 -1.57
N GLY A 148 -21.97 21.85 -0.26
CA GLY A 148 -23.14 21.58 0.59
C GLY A 148 -23.60 20.11 0.67
N HIS A 149 -23.12 19.22 -0.18
CA HIS A 149 -23.44 17.77 -0.16
C HIS A 149 -22.18 16.92 -0.09
N THR A 150 -21.26 17.24 0.80
CA THR A 150 -19.95 16.58 0.94
C THR A 150 -20.04 15.23 1.66
N ALA A 151 -21.07 14.97 2.46
CA ALA A 151 -21.22 13.72 3.21
C ALA A 151 -21.23 12.46 2.33
N VAL A 152 -21.68 12.57 1.08
CA VAL A 152 -21.66 11.46 0.12
C VAL A 152 -20.26 10.93 -0.18
N LEU A 153 -19.21 11.74 0.05
CA LEU A 153 -17.81 11.37 -0.18
C LEU A 153 -17.28 10.30 0.80
N TYR A 154 -17.97 10.10 1.94
CA TYR A 154 -17.61 8.99 2.83
C TYR A 154 -17.79 7.62 2.17
N LEU A 155 -18.72 7.47 1.24
CA LEU A 155 -18.97 6.20 0.56
C LEU A 155 -17.75 5.74 -0.28
N PRO A 156 -17.23 6.52 -1.23
CA PRO A 156 -16.03 6.13 -1.95
C PRO A 156 -14.79 6.05 -1.04
N MET A 157 -14.70 6.83 0.03
CA MET A 157 -13.58 6.73 0.97
C MET A 157 -13.57 5.39 1.71
N ILE A 158 -14.73 4.89 2.13
CA ILE A 158 -14.88 3.54 2.68
C ILE A 158 -14.42 2.50 1.64
N GLY A 159 -14.83 2.63 0.38
CA GLY A 159 -14.42 1.73 -0.69
C GLY A 159 -12.92 1.72 -0.95
N ILE A 160 -12.26 2.89 -0.91
CA ILE A 160 -10.79 2.98 -1.03
C ILE A 160 -10.12 2.33 0.18
N GLY A 161 -10.66 2.49 1.39
CA GLY A 161 -10.16 1.84 2.60
C GLY A 161 -10.26 0.30 2.53
N VAL A 162 -11.35 -0.24 2.01
CA VAL A 162 -11.51 -1.68 1.71
C VAL A 162 -10.42 -2.16 0.75
N ALA A 163 -10.19 -1.40 -0.32
CA ALA A 163 -9.16 -1.73 -1.29
C ALA A 163 -7.74 -1.64 -0.69
N TRP A 164 -7.49 -0.66 0.18
CA TRP A 164 -6.22 -0.48 0.84
C TRP A 164 -5.83 -1.67 1.73
N ALA A 165 -6.78 -2.29 2.42
CA ALA A 165 -6.54 -3.52 3.15
C ALA A 165 -5.95 -4.62 2.25
N SER A 166 -6.47 -4.76 1.03
CA SER A 166 -5.94 -5.70 0.05
C SER A 166 -4.57 -5.28 -0.49
N ILE A 167 -4.37 -3.98 -0.77
CA ILE A 167 -3.11 -3.43 -1.29
C ILE A 167 -1.96 -3.70 -0.32
N THR A 168 -2.19 -3.58 0.98
CA THR A 168 -1.15 -3.79 2.00
C THR A 168 -0.95 -5.25 2.39
N GLY A 169 -1.95 -6.12 2.23
CA GLY A 169 -1.89 -7.49 2.74
C GLY A 169 -1.71 -8.57 1.67
N VAL A 170 -2.50 -8.52 0.59
CA VAL A 170 -2.57 -9.63 -0.37
C VAL A 170 -1.30 -9.84 -1.20
N PRO A 171 -0.56 -8.79 -1.65
CA PRO A 171 0.69 -8.97 -2.38
C PRO A 171 1.73 -9.77 -1.59
N TYR A 172 1.79 -9.61 -0.27
CA TYR A 172 2.70 -10.40 0.57
C TYR A 172 2.32 -11.88 0.61
N ILE A 173 1.02 -12.20 0.67
CA ILE A 173 0.54 -13.59 0.59
C ILE A 173 0.97 -14.20 -0.75
N MET A 174 0.71 -13.51 -1.85
CA MET A 174 1.09 -13.95 -3.20
C MET A 174 2.60 -14.10 -3.36
N ALA A 175 3.38 -13.18 -2.81
CA ALA A 175 4.85 -13.22 -2.87
C ALA A 175 5.40 -14.45 -2.16
N ILE A 176 4.93 -14.74 -0.95
CA ILE A 176 5.38 -15.89 -0.16
C ILE A 176 5.15 -17.22 -0.90
N GLU A 177 4.05 -17.34 -1.67
CA GLU A 177 3.75 -18.52 -2.47
C GLU A 177 4.69 -18.69 -3.69
N MET A 178 5.19 -17.58 -4.25
CA MET A 178 6.04 -17.57 -5.44
C MET A 178 7.53 -17.68 -5.15
N ILE A 179 7.94 -17.46 -3.90
CA ILE A 179 9.35 -17.36 -3.50
C ILE A 179 9.80 -18.62 -2.78
N ARG A 180 10.98 -19.16 -3.15
CA ARG A 180 11.64 -20.25 -2.42
C ARG A 180 11.99 -19.80 -1.00
N LYS A 181 11.87 -20.70 -0.03
CA LYS A 181 12.06 -20.41 1.40
C LYS A 181 13.42 -19.74 1.69
N GLU A 182 14.46 -20.21 1.00
CA GLU A 182 15.86 -19.79 1.20
C GLU A 182 16.14 -18.34 0.78
N ARG A 183 15.31 -17.79 -0.13
CA ARG A 183 15.49 -16.42 -0.67
C ARG A 183 14.37 -15.45 -0.27
N ARG A 184 13.50 -15.83 0.65
CA ARG A 184 12.34 -15.00 1.06
C ARG A 184 12.75 -13.62 1.55
N GLY A 185 13.78 -13.53 2.39
CA GLY A 185 14.24 -12.25 2.94
C GLY A 185 14.65 -11.25 1.86
N VAL A 186 15.45 -11.70 0.88
CA VAL A 186 15.93 -10.82 -0.21
C VAL A 186 14.76 -10.34 -1.08
N TYR A 187 13.86 -11.22 -1.50
CA TYR A 187 12.72 -10.84 -2.35
C TYR A 187 11.70 -9.98 -1.61
N MET A 188 11.46 -10.24 -0.32
CA MET A 188 10.59 -9.37 0.49
C MET A 188 11.22 -7.98 0.67
N GLY A 189 12.55 -7.90 0.83
CA GLY A 189 13.27 -6.64 0.83
C GLY A 189 13.11 -5.88 -0.50
N VAL A 190 13.25 -6.56 -1.63
CA VAL A 190 13.05 -5.95 -2.97
C VAL A 190 11.62 -5.43 -3.16
N ILE A 191 10.60 -6.18 -2.73
CA ILE A 191 9.19 -5.74 -2.79
C ILE A 191 8.96 -4.50 -1.93
N ASN A 192 9.58 -4.41 -0.75
CA ASN A 192 9.44 -3.26 0.15
C ASN A 192 10.21 -2.02 -0.32
N MET A 193 11.14 -2.15 -1.24
CA MET A 193 11.86 -1.00 -1.84
C MET A 193 11.08 -0.36 -3.01
N MET A 194 10.06 -1.02 -3.53
CA MET A 194 9.21 -0.51 -4.63
C MET A 194 8.02 0.26 -4.11
#